data_321d5d701c760519d63e2a8867ed7265
#
_entry.id   321d5d701c760519d63e2a8867ed7265
#
_cell.length_a   1.000
_cell.length_b   1.000
_cell.length_c   1.000
_cell.angle_alpha   90.00
_cell.angle_beta   90.00
_cell.angle_gamma   90.00
#
_symmetry.space_group_name_H-M   'P 1'
#
loop_
_entity.id
_entity.type
_entity.pdbx_description
1 polymer ?
#
loop_
_entity_poly.entity_id
_entity_poly.type
_entity_poly.pdbx_seq_one_letter_code
_entity_poly.pdbx_strand_id
1 'polypeptide(L)'
;MNKKYLIALTPLALASNLSAAHPRSGVVFGIELGNTIGSGSARALDIPNAGAGGGGGGGGGNGGTTSDFGITEVGFNSKLILGYQGYLESAPNIGFDILSKWGSGIMSTNHVVVGSKDQNGTANTGAKPGESIGGSYVPFSFRIETNFLFNFIDNGTHAFGGSLGVGYEFLYGINVGNDFSAGGTAASDLAPAFKGNTFSYSAITPKAGLHYYYQNHQFGFEFSFDKPLNASTIIEDGSESTTGNNNVNKKVSLSTKFDRILNVALNYTYKF
;
A
#
# COMPACT_ATOMS: atom_id res chain seq x y z
N MET A 1 22.28 -21.02 17.77
CA MET A 1 22.13 -20.25 16.53
C MET A 1 20.65 -20.15 16.19
N ASN A 2 20.07 -18.95 16.19
CA ASN A 2 18.63 -18.75 16.03
C ASN A 2 18.20 -19.11 14.60
N LYS A 3 17.24 -20.04 14.44
CA LYS A 3 16.71 -20.51 13.14
C LYS A 3 16.19 -19.36 12.23
N LYS A 4 15.91 -18.18 12.79
CA LYS A 4 15.44 -17.00 12.06
C LYS A 4 16.49 -16.36 11.14
N TYR A 5 17.79 -16.56 11.42
CA TYR A 5 18.88 -16.03 10.58
C TYR A 5 19.27 -16.98 9.44
N LEU A 6 18.85 -18.25 9.51
CA LEU A 6 19.16 -19.23 8.48
C LEU A 6 18.37 -18.98 7.18
N ILE A 7 17.15 -18.46 7.30
CA ILE A 7 16.27 -18.18 6.14
C ILE A 7 16.77 -16.98 5.34
N ALA A 8 17.42 -16.00 5.99
CA ALA A 8 17.93 -14.80 5.30
C ALA A 8 19.27 -15.04 4.58
N LEU A 9 20.03 -16.05 4.98
CA LEU A 9 21.34 -16.36 4.39
C LEU A 9 21.27 -17.34 3.21
N THR A 10 20.19 -18.11 3.08
CA THR A 10 20.02 -19.10 2.02
C THR A 10 20.01 -18.48 0.62
N PRO A 11 19.32 -17.33 0.35
CA PRO A 11 19.37 -16.69 -0.95
C PRO A 11 20.75 -16.14 -1.31
N LEU A 12 21.52 -15.67 -0.32
CA LEU A 12 22.86 -15.14 -0.53
C LEU A 12 23.86 -16.25 -0.89
N ALA A 13 23.71 -17.44 -0.28
CA ALA A 13 24.52 -18.62 -0.57
C ALA A 13 24.17 -19.24 -1.94
N LEU A 14 22.90 -19.14 -2.39
CA LEU A 14 22.53 -19.51 -3.76
C LEU A 14 23.15 -18.55 -4.79
N ALA A 15 23.17 -17.26 -4.51
CA ALA A 15 23.75 -16.26 -5.40
C ALA A 15 25.25 -16.47 -5.64
N SER A 16 26.00 -17.00 -4.68
CA SER A 16 27.44 -17.25 -4.83
C SER A 16 27.78 -18.44 -5.75
N ASN A 17 26.81 -19.32 -6.01
CA ASN A 17 26.97 -20.45 -6.96
C ASN A 17 26.36 -20.18 -8.33
N LEU A 18 25.71 -19.04 -8.51
CA LEU A 18 25.23 -18.57 -9.82
C LEU A 18 26.44 -17.98 -10.54
N SER A 19 27.03 -18.76 -11.43
CA SER A 19 28.22 -18.35 -12.16
C SER A 19 27.99 -17.05 -12.91
N ALA A 20 28.94 -16.13 -12.78
CA ALA A 20 29.01 -14.90 -13.57
C ALA A 20 29.27 -15.17 -15.08
N ALA A 21 29.36 -16.44 -15.48
CA ALA A 21 29.68 -16.83 -16.86
C ALA A 21 28.51 -16.60 -17.84
N HIS A 22 27.26 -16.59 -17.37
CA HIS A 22 26.13 -16.33 -18.24
C HIS A 22 26.03 -14.83 -18.57
N PRO A 23 25.91 -14.43 -19.83
CA PRO A 23 25.95 -13.01 -20.25
C PRO A 23 24.81 -12.15 -19.64
N ARG A 24 23.78 -12.77 -19.08
CA ARG A 24 22.65 -12.09 -18.40
C ARG A 24 22.73 -12.13 -16.87
N SER A 25 23.78 -12.72 -16.30
CA SER A 25 24.01 -12.73 -14.85
C SER A 25 24.81 -11.50 -14.44
N GLY A 26 24.47 -10.88 -13.31
CA GLY A 26 25.18 -9.74 -12.76
C GLY A 26 24.34 -8.87 -11.83
N VAL A 27 24.95 -7.82 -11.36
CA VAL A 27 24.27 -6.76 -10.58
C VAL A 27 23.37 -5.98 -11.51
N VAL A 28 22.16 -5.69 -11.09
CA VAL A 28 21.19 -4.89 -11.83
C VAL A 28 20.83 -3.63 -11.06
N PHE A 29 20.71 -2.53 -11.80
CA PHE A 29 20.23 -1.26 -11.31
C PHE A 29 19.19 -0.70 -12.29
N GLY A 30 18.11 -0.09 -11.75
CA GLY A 30 17.05 0.40 -12.63
C GLY A 30 15.99 1.23 -11.94
N ILE A 31 14.93 1.43 -12.69
CA ILE A 31 13.75 2.19 -12.27
C ILE A 31 12.47 1.42 -12.60
N GLU A 32 11.44 1.65 -11.81
CA GLU A 32 10.09 1.17 -12.03
C GLU A 32 9.13 2.37 -12.00
N LEU A 33 8.19 2.38 -12.93
CA LEU A 33 7.07 3.31 -12.97
C LEU A 33 5.79 2.49 -12.94
N GLY A 34 4.93 2.76 -11.97
CA GLY A 34 3.74 1.94 -11.74
C GLY A 34 2.50 2.74 -11.44
N ASN A 35 1.37 2.11 -11.72
CA ASN A 35 0.05 2.55 -11.28
C ASN A 35 -0.50 1.55 -10.30
N THR A 36 -1.14 2.07 -9.26
CA THR A 36 -1.75 1.30 -8.17
C THR A 36 -3.24 1.53 -8.18
N ILE A 37 -4.02 0.46 -8.04
CA ILE A 37 -5.47 0.49 -7.84
C ILE A 37 -5.76 -0.37 -6.63
N GLY A 38 -6.33 0.23 -5.60
CA GLY A 38 -6.63 -0.45 -4.34
C GLY A 38 -8.11 -0.38 -3.95
N SER A 39 -8.49 -1.30 -3.10
CA SER A 39 -9.78 -1.28 -2.42
C SER A 39 -9.61 -1.70 -0.97
N GLY A 40 -10.52 -1.22 -0.13
CA GLY A 40 -10.48 -1.54 1.28
C GLY A 40 -11.73 -1.07 2.01
N SER A 41 -11.64 -1.07 3.32
CA SER A 41 -12.68 -0.57 4.21
C SER A 41 -12.07 0.30 5.31
N ALA A 42 -12.83 1.28 5.78
CA ALA A 42 -12.48 2.02 6.99
C ALA A 42 -13.67 2.09 7.92
N ARG A 43 -13.36 2.24 9.19
CA ARG A 43 -14.33 2.46 10.25
C ARG A 43 -13.92 3.67 11.06
N ALA A 44 -14.78 4.65 11.16
CA ALA A 44 -14.65 5.77 12.06
C ALA A 44 -15.55 5.59 13.27
N LEU A 45 -14.98 5.79 14.45
CA LEU A 45 -15.69 5.78 15.71
C LEU A 45 -15.64 7.20 16.31
N ASP A 46 -16.78 7.83 16.43
CA ASP A 46 -16.97 9.09 17.14
C ASP A 46 -17.14 8.79 18.64
N ILE A 47 -16.16 9.14 19.44
CA ILE A 47 -16.17 8.92 20.89
C ILE A 47 -16.52 10.26 21.55
N PRO A 48 -17.75 10.39 22.14
CA PRO A 48 -18.09 11.59 22.89
C PRO A 48 -17.18 11.73 24.10
N ASN A 49 -16.69 12.93 24.34
CA ASN A 49 -15.88 13.22 25.52
C ASN A 49 -16.74 13.06 26.79
N ALA A 50 -16.36 12.15 27.67
CA ALA A 50 -17.00 11.91 28.97
C ALA A 50 -16.89 13.08 29.96
N GLY A 51 -16.27 14.22 29.56
CA GLY A 51 -15.90 15.33 30.41
C GLY A 51 -16.85 16.55 30.46
N ALA A 52 -17.87 16.60 29.60
CA ALA A 52 -18.85 17.69 29.63
C ALA A 52 -19.99 17.43 30.63
N GLY A 53 -19.66 17.21 31.92
CA GLY A 53 -20.59 17.16 33.04
C GLY A 53 -21.07 18.55 33.39
N GLY A 54 -22.03 19.10 32.67
CA GLY A 54 -22.83 20.27 33.06
C GLY A 54 -24.28 19.85 33.27
N GLY A 55 -24.74 19.91 34.52
CA GLY A 55 -25.99 19.43 35.02
C GLY A 55 -27.23 19.83 34.21
N GLY A 56 -28.10 18.88 33.97
CA GLY A 56 -29.43 19.11 33.41
C GLY A 56 -30.06 17.77 33.02
N GLY A 57 -30.95 17.24 33.84
CA GLY A 57 -31.58 15.93 33.70
C GLY A 57 -32.28 15.73 32.35
N GLY A 58 -31.92 14.67 31.71
CA GLY A 58 -32.53 14.12 30.52
C GLY A 58 -31.70 12.92 30.08
N GLY A 59 -32.17 11.70 30.32
CA GLY A 59 -31.50 10.46 30.05
C GLY A 59 -31.35 10.19 28.55
N GLY A 60 -30.39 10.81 27.90
CA GLY A 60 -29.93 10.53 26.54
C GLY A 60 -28.52 9.96 26.65
N GLY A 61 -28.36 8.65 26.44
CA GLY A 61 -27.08 7.99 26.47
C GLY A 61 -26.13 8.65 25.51
N ASN A 62 -24.96 9.08 26.00
CA ASN A 62 -23.82 9.55 25.22
C ASN A 62 -23.20 8.38 24.40
N GLY A 63 -23.97 7.82 23.48
CA GLY A 63 -23.54 6.75 22.62
C GLY A 63 -22.71 7.30 21.48
N GLY A 64 -21.46 6.82 21.32
CA GLY A 64 -20.64 7.10 20.15
C GLY A 64 -21.30 6.58 18.87
N THR A 65 -21.00 7.20 17.75
CA THR A 65 -21.44 6.78 16.43
C THR A 65 -20.32 6.06 15.69
N THR A 66 -20.67 5.00 14.98
CA THR A 66 -19.76 4.27 14.11
C THR A 66 -20.17 4.49 12.67
N SER A 67 -19.24 4.90 11.82
CA SER A 67 -19.44 5.02 10.38
C SER A 67 -18.50 4.08 9.66
N ASP A 68 -19.07 3.23 8.79
CA ASP A 68 -18.33 2.32 7.92
C ASP A 68 -18.18 2.92 6.54
N PHE A 69 -16.97 2.80 5.95
CA PHE A 69 -16.61 3.33 4.64
C PHE A 69 -16.08 2.22 3.75
N GLY A 70 -16.45 2.26 2.47
CA GLY A 70 -15.72 1.59 1.39
C GLY A 70 -14.59 2.50 0.92
N ILE A 71 -13.40 1.94 0.69
CA ILE A 71 -12.23 2.69 0.20
C ILE A 71 -11.95 2.28 -1.23
N THR A 72 -11.67 3.28 -2.06
CA THR A 72 -11.00 3.09 -3.35
C THR A 72 -9.73 3.93 -3.38
N GLU A 73 -8.68 3.38 -3.98
CA GLU A 73 -7.38 4.00 -4.08
C GLU A 73 -6.87 3.93 -5.51
N VAL A 74 -6.34 5.03 -6.00
CA VAL A 74 -5.65 5.10 -7.30
C VAL A 74 -4.39 5.92 -7.12
N GLY A 75 -3.26 5.42 -7.65
CA GLY A 75 -2.01 6.13 -7.51
C GLY A 75 -1.01 5.85 -8.60
N PHE A 76 -0.03 6.73 -8.67
CA PHE A 76 1.18 6.56 -9.46
C PHE A 76 2.38 6.49 -8.54
N ASN A 77 3.30 5.57 -8.81
CA ASN A 77 4.53 5.42 -8.05
C ASN A 77 5.74 5.26 -8.97
N SER A 78 6.90 5.63 -8.43
CA SER A 78 8.20 5.38 -9.02
C SER A 78 9.11 4.75 -8.01
N LYS A 79 9.92 3.74 -8.45
CA LYS A 79 10.85 3.03 -7.56
C LYS A 79 12.22 2.91 -8.20
N LEU A 80 13.26 3.00 -7.40
CA LEU A 80 14.61 2.58 -7.74
C LEU A 80 14.73 1.08 -7.52
N ILE A 81 15.44 0.40 -8.40
CA ILE A 81 15.68 -1.04 -8.36
C ILE A 81 17.18 -1.28 -8.20
N LEU A 82 17.55 -2.11 -7.25
CA LEU A 82 18.91 -2.62 -7.07
C LEU A 82 18.83 -4.11 -6.74
N GLY A 83 19.66 -4.92 -7.38
CA GLY A 83 19.67 -6.35 -7.07
C GLY A 83 20.70 -7.14 -7.83
N TYR A 84 20.50 -8.44 -7.85
CA TYR A 84 21.30 -9.38 -8.57
C TYR A 84 20.40 -10.31 -9.38
N GLN A 85 20.81 -10.59 -10.61
CA GLN A 85 20.18 -11.54 -11.51
C GLN A 85 21.16 -12.65 -11.86
N GLY A 86 20.70 -13.89 -11.88
CA GLY A 86 21.51 -15.03 -12.24
C GLY A 86 20.77 -15.99 -13.14
N TYR A 87 21.47 -16.53 -14.14
CA TYR A 87 20.97 -17.57 -15.03
C TYR A 87 21.75 -18.86 -14.82
N LEU A 88 21.09 -20.00 -15.02
CA LEU A 88 21.72 -21.31 -14.85
C LEU A 88 22.56 -21.63 -16.09
N GLU A 89 23.81 -22.09 -15.90
CA GLU A 89 24.66 -22.53 -17.00
C GLU A 89 24.10 -23.76 -17.74
N SER A 90 23.50 -24.69 -16.98
CA SER A 90 22.90 -25.91 -17.51
C SER A 90 21.54 -25.68 -18.22
N ALA A 91 20.91 -24.54 -17.97
CA ALA A 91 19.62 -24.15 -18.53
C ALA A 91 19.61 -22.63 -18.74
N PRO A 92 20.26 -22.11 -19.78
CA PRO A 92 20.51 -20.68 -19.94
C PRO A 92 19.26 -19.83 -20.17
N ASN A 93 18.13 -20.45 -20.41
CA ASN A 93 16.82 -19.82 -20.48
C ASN A 93 16.11 -19.70 -19.12
N ILE A 94 16.70 -20.26 -18.05
CA ILE A 94 16.13 -20.22 -16.70
C ILE A 94 17.02 -19.36 -15.82
N GLY A 95 16.42 -18.40 -15.12
CA GLY A 95 17.11 -17.51 -14.22
C GLY A 95 16.31 -17.18 -12.97
N PHE A 96 16.98 -16.47 -12.07
CA PHE A 96 16.43 -15.93 -10.85
C PHE A 96 16.94 -14.52 -10.64
N ASP A 97 16.14 -13.69 -10.02
CA ASP A 97 16.63 -12.42 -9.48
C ASP A 97 16.22 -12.24 -8.02
N ILE A 98 16.98 -11.40 -7.33
CA ILE A 98 16.68 -10.89 -6.00
C ILE A 98 16.84 -9.38 -6.10
N LEU A 99 15.74 -8.67 -5.92
CA LEU A 99 15.67 -7.24 -6.10
C LEU A 99 15.23 -6.56 -4.81
N SER A 100 15.80 -5.39 -4.56
CA SER A 100 15.27 -4.43 -3.61
C SER A 100 14.80 -3.18 -4.37
N LYS A 101 13.62 -2.70 -4.00
CA LYS A 101 12.97 -1.55 -4.65
C LYS A 101 12.61 -0.53 -3.59
N TRP A 102 12.98 0.73 -3.81
CA TRP A 102 12.65 1.87 -2.94
C TRP A 102 11.93 2.91 -3.75
N GLY A 103 10.81 3.39 -3.27
CA GLY A 103 10.06 4.33 -4.06
C GLY A 103 9.14 5.24 -3.29
N SER A 104 8.57 6.14 -4.05
CA SER A 104 7.56 7.08 -3.61
C SER A 104 6.59 7.36 -4.76
N GLY A 105 5.51 8.08 -4.45
CA GLY A 105 4.51 8.39 -5.45
C GLY A 105 3.49 9.39 -4.95
N ILE A 106 2.35 9.42 -5.64
CA ILE A 106 1.16 10.15 -5.22
C ILE A 106 0.00 9.19 -5.34
N MET A 107 -0.78 9.08 -4.28
CA MET A 107 -1.98 8.25 -4.23
C MET A 107 -3.17 9.08 -3.77
N SER A 108 -4.31 8.85 -4.40
CA SER A 108 -5.59 9.43 -4.02
C SER A 108 -6.49 8.34 -3.48
N THR A 109 -7.13 8.61 -2.36
CA THR A 109 -8.12 7.73 -1.75
C THR A 109 -9.49 8.40 -1.77
N ASN A 110 -10.51 7.60 -1.96
CA ASN A 110 -11.89 8.01 -1.77
C ASN A 110 -12.58 7.06 -0.80
N HIS A 111 -13.10 7.61 0.28
CA HIS A 111 -13.82 6.89 1.33
C HIS A 111 -15.30 7.19 1.17
N VAL A 112 -16.08 6.19 0.78
CA VAL A 112 -17.54 6.34 0.59
C VAL A 112 -18.26 5.72 1.78
N VAL A 113 -19.15 6.47 2.41
CA VAL A 113 -19.98 5.99 3.51
C VAL A 113 -20.90 4.88 3.01
N VAL A 114 -20.77 3.68 3.57
CA VAL A 114 -21.64 2.53 3.28
C VAL A 114 -22.69 2.30 4.36
N GLY A 115 -22.45 2.81 5.58
CA GLY A 115 -23.40 2.73 6.68
C GLY A 115 -22.96 3.54 7.89
N SER A 116 -23.90 3.93 8.72
CA SER A 116 -23.67 4.58 10.01
C SER A 116 -24.66 4.04 11.04
N LYS A 117 -24.16 3.73 12.24
CA LYS A 117 -24.96 3.19 13.35
C LYS A 117 -24.60 3.90 14.65
N ASP A 118 -25.58 4.06 15.53
CA ASP A 118 -25.34 4.43 16.92
C ASP A 118 -24.84 3.20 17.73
N GLN A 119 -24.50 3.42 19.00
CA GLN A 119 -24.06 2.32 19.88
C GLN A 119 -25.13 1.24 20.10
N ASN A 120 -26.38 1.55 19.85
CA ASN A 120 -27.49 0.62 19.98
C ASN A 120 -27.76 -0.16 18.68
N GLY A 121 -26.93 0.09 17.64
CA GLY A 121 -27.08 -0.55 16.34
C GLY A 121 -28.18 0.05 15.47
N THR A 122 -28.82 1.13 15.91
CA THR A 122 -29.83 1.86 15.12
C THR A 122 -29.16 2.66 14.02
N ALA A 123 -29.74 2.69 12.81
CA ALA A 123 -29.21 3.50 11.75
C ALA A 123 -29.17 4.97 12.17
N ASN A 124 -27.97 5.55 12.14
CA ASN A 124 -27.79 6.95 12.49
C ASN A 124 -28.06 7.85 11.29
N THR A 125 -28.72 8.99 11.56
CA THR A 125 -29.02 10.00 10.54
C THR A 125 -27.84 10.94 10.25
N GLY A 126 -26.67 10.75 10.91
CA GLY A 126 -25.50 11.61 10.76
C GLY A 126 -24.88 11.51 9.37
N ALA A 127 -24.18 10.41 9.11
CA ALA A 127 -23.53 10.18 7.82
C ALA A 127 -24.45 9.36 6.89
N LYS A 128 -24.77 9.90 5.72
CA LYS A 128 -25.66 9.24 4.77
C LYS A 128 -24.87 8.33 3.83
N PRO A 129 -25.39 7.15 3.48
CA PRO A 129 -24.79 6.31 2.46
C PRO A 129 -24.57 7.10 1.15
N GLY A 130 -23.37 6.99 0.57
CA GLY A 130 -22.98 7.74 -0.64
C GLY A 130 -22.25 9.06 -0.37
N GLU A 131 -22.24 9.58 0.85
CA GLU A 131 -21.31 10.67 1.22
C GLU A 131 -19.87 10.18 1.10
N SER A 132 -18.96 11.05 0.66
CA SER A 132 -17.57 10.65 0.42
C SER A 132 -16.59 11.65 1.00
N ILE A 133 -15.41 11.13 1.39
CA ILE A 133 -14.26 11.89 1.82
C ILE A 133 -13.10 11.50 0.93
N GLY A 134 -12.61 12.45 0.13
CA GLY A 134 -11.42 12.26 -0.70
C GLY A 134 -10.17 12.78 0.00
N GLY A 135 -9.03 12.16 -0.25
CA GLY A 135 -7.74 12.60 0.26
C GLY A 135 -6.59 12.14 -0.61
N SER A 136 -5.45 12.79 -0.47
CA SER A 136 -4.23 12.41 -1.18
C SER A 136 -3.10 12.20 -0.19
N TYR A 137 -2.20 11.26 -0.52
CA TYR A 137 -1.02 11.01 0.29
C TYR A 137 0.20 10.69 -0.58
N VAL A 138 1.37 10.89 0.01
CA VAL A 138 2.66 10.49 -0.54
C VAL A 138 3.08 9.19 0.13
N PRO A 139 3.09 8.06 -0.59
CA PRO A 139 3.60 6.80 -0.08
C PRO A 139 5.12 6.77 -0.20
N PHE A 140 5.77 6.18 0.79
CA PHE A 140 7.14 5.69 0.74
C PHE A 140 7.11 4.19 0.86
N SER A 141 7.70 3.49 -0.10
CA SER A 141 7.69 2.04 -0.11
C SER A 141 9.08 1.45 -0.19
N PHE A 142 9.23 0.32 0.47
CA PHE A 142 10.40 -0.55 0.38
C PHE A 142 9.92 -1.96 0.11
N ARG A 143 10.45 -2.59 -0.96
CA ARG A 143 10.11 -3.96 -1.35
C ARG A 143 11.38 -4.78 -1.53
N ILE A 144 11.37 -5.99 -1.00
CA ILE A 144 12.33 -7.04 -1.35
C ILE A 144 11.56 -8.12 -2.08
N GLU A 145 12.08 -8.57 -3.22
CA GLU A 145 11.42 -9.56 -4.05
C GLU A 145 12.39 -10.56 -4.65
N THR A 146 11.88 -11.73 -4.97
CA THR A 146 12.58 -12.74 -5.75
C THR A 146 11.71 -13.20 -6.89
N ASN A 147 12.31 -13.38 -8.06
CA ASN A 147 11.63 -13.80 -9.27
C ASN A 147 12.31 -15.00 -9.89
N PHE A 148 11.51 -15.88 -10.42
CA PHE A 148 11.89 -16.89 -11.38
C PHE A 148 11.73 -16.30 -12.78
N LEU A 149 12.77 -16.42 -13.61
CA LEU A 149 12.83 -15.88 -14.97
C LEU A 149 12.88 -17.03 -15.96
N PHE A 150 12.14 -16.91 -17.05
CA PHE A 150 12.15 -17.87 -18.12
C PHE A 150 12.14 -17.17 -19.48
N ASN A 151 13.18 -17.40 -20.29
CA ASN A 151 13.27 -16.86 -21.63
C ASN A 151 12.64 -17.83 -22.64
N PHE A 152 11.60 -17.38 -23.34
CA PHE A 152 10.95 -18.13 -24.42
C PHE A 152 11.78 -18.12 -25.68
N ILE A 153 12.46 -16.99 -25.94
CA ILE A 153 13.32 -16.75 -27.08
C ILE A 153 14.61 -16.12 -26.54
N ASP A 154 15.75 -16.65 -26.93
CA ASP A 154 17.06 -16.11 -26.62
C ASP A 154 18.03 -16.38 -27.76
N ASN A 155 18.58 -15.32 -28.35
CA ASN A 155 19.61 -15.39 -29.41
C ASN A 155 20.94 -14.77 -28.96
N GLY A 156 21.14 -14.60 -27.64
CA GLY A 156 22.34 -13.99 -27.06
C GLY A 156 22.26 -12.47 -26.97
N THR A 157 21.87 -11.78 -28.05
CA THR A 157 21.71 -10.31 -28.06
C THR A 157 20.33 -9.89 -27.52
N HIS A 158 19.30 -10.58 -27.98
CA HIS A 158 17.91 -10.34 -27.60
C HIS A 158 17.36 -11.54 -26.86
N ALA A 159 16.56 -11.33 -25.82
CA ALA A 159 15.71 -12.35 -25.28
C ALA A 159 14.36 -11.76 -24.91
N PHE A 160 13.35 -12.61 -25.00
CA PHE A 160 11.99 -12.31 -24.55
C PHE A 160 11.51 -13.45 -23.66
N GLY A 161 10.93 -13.09 -22.52
CA GLY A 161 10.54 -14.08 -21.53
C GLY A 161 9.46 -13.61 -20.58
N GLY A 162 9.18 -14.47 -19.61
CA GLY A 162 8.27 -14.21 -18.52
C GLY A 162 8.93 -14.33 -17.17
N SER A 163 8.30 -13.77 -16.17
CA SER A 163 8.70 -13.87 -14.78
C SER A 163 7.53 -14.20 -13.86
N LEU A 164 7.82 -14.98 -12.81
CA LEU A 164 6.91 -15.21 -11.69
C LEU A 164 7.68 -14.97 -10.41
N GLY A 165 7.08 -14.26 -9.47
CA GLY A 165 7.78 -13.91 -8.27
C GLY A 165 6.89 -13.61 -7.08
N VAL A 166 7.56 -13.36 -5.98
CA VAL A 166 6.94 -12.92 -4.74
C VAL A 166 7.81 -11.87 -4.08
N GLY A 167 7.18 -10.85 -3.54
CA GLY A 167 7.83 -9.81 -2.76
C GLY A 167 7.23 -9.66 -1.38
N TYR A 168 7.95 -8.95 -0.54
CA TYR A 168 7.46 -8.39 0.71
C TYR A 168 7.64 -6.89 0.64
N GLU A 169 6.54 -6.15 0.75
CA GLU A 169 6.53 -4.69 0.70
C GLU A 169 6.15 -4.11 2.06
N PHE A 170 6.87 -3.08 2.45
CA PHE A 170 6.49 -2.17 3.51
C PHE A 170 6.18 -0.81 2.88
N LEU A 171 5.01 -0.26 3.21
CA LEU A 171 4.57 1.04 2.75
C LEU A 171 4.23 1.94 3.95
N TYR A 172 4.69 3.18 3.86
CA TYR A 172 4.39 4.25 4.81
C TYR A 172 3.84 5.44 4.03
N GLY A 173 2.62 5.86 4.32
CA GLY A 173 1.94 6.95 3.66
C GLY A 173 1.80 8.17 4.57
N ILE A 174 2.09 9.34 4.02
CA ILE A 174 1.89 10.63 4.67
C ILE A 174 0.77 11.36 3.93
N ASN A 175 -0.28 11.73 4.65
CA ASN A 175 -1.34 12.55 4.08
C ASN A 175 -0.82 13.97 3.81
N VAL A 176 -0.93 14.42 2.56
CA VAL A 176 -0.46 15.74 2.12
C VAL A 176 -1.58 16.64 1.60
N GLY A 177 -2.81 16.10 1.53
CA GLY A 177 -3.95 16.84 0.98
C GLY A 177 -4.62 17.71 2.03
N ASN A 178 -4.84 18.98 1.68
CA ASN A 178 -5.77 19.86 2.40
C ASN A 178 -7.19 19.78 1.80
N ASP A 179 -7.32 19.10 0.66
CA ASP A 179 -8.54 19.07 -0.15
C ASP A 179 -9.35 17.81 0.15
N PHE A 180 -9.85 17.72 1.39
CA PHE A 180 -10.93 16.80 1.65
C PHE A 180 -12.20 17.41 1.10
N SER A 181 -12.59 16.98 -0.10
CA SER A 181 -13.92 17.27 -0.62
C SER A 181 -14.90 16.35 0.11
N ALA A 182 -15.62 16.89 1.06
CA ALA A 182 -16.69 16.18 1.72
C ALA A 182 -17.99 16.43 0.96
N GLY A 183 -18.57 15.37 0.41
CA GLY A 183 -19.92 15.40 -0.18
C GLY A 183 -20.96 15.15 0.91
N GLY A 184 -21.26 16.17 1.75
CA GLY A 184 -22.28 16.07 2.81
C GLY A 184 -21.83 16.63 4.16
N THR A 185 -22.79 16.95 5.02
CA THR A 185 -22.52 17.63 6.30
C THR A 185 -21.78 16.73 7.29
N ALA A 186 -22.13 15.44 7.35
CA ALA A 186 -21.50 14.51 8.29
C ALA A 186 -20.11 14.06 7.82
N ALA A 187 -19.87 13.98 6.52
CA ALA A 187 -18.54 13.72 5.98
C ALA A 187 -17.59 14.89 6.27
N SER A 188 -18.08 16.14 6.28
CA SER A 188 -17.28 17.32 6.62
C SER A 188 -16.83 17.33 8.07
N ASP A 189 -17.63 16.78 8.99
CA ASP A 189 -17.28 16.67 10.39
C ASP A 189 -16.19 15.63 10.66
N LEU A 190 -16.08 14.61 9.80
CA LEU A 190 -15.06 13.56 9.89
C LEU A 190 -13.78 13.91 9.12
N ALA A 191 -13.85 14.82 8.15
CA ALA A 191 -12.70 15.20 7.31
C ALA A 191 -11.45 15.63 8.11
N PRO A 192 -11.55 16.37 9.23
CA PRO A 192 -10.38 16.72 10.05
C PRO A 192 -9.62 15.50 10.59
N ALA A 193 -10.32 14.38 10.85
CA ALA A 193 -9.69 13.16 11.33
C ALA A 193 -8.76 12.51 10.27
N PHE A 194 -8.96 12.81 8.99
CA PHE A 194 -8.12 12.31 7.91
C PHE A 194 -6.92 13.23 7.61
N LYS A 195 -6.95 14.47 8.11
CA LYS A 195 -5.92 15.47 7.83
C LYS A 195 -4.67 15.23 8.67
N GLY A 196 -3.50 15.21 8.02
CA GLY A 196 -2.20 15.07 8.70
C GLY A 196 -1.88 13.66 9.19
N ASN A 197 -2.69 12.68 8.84
CA ASN A 197 -2.51 11.32 9.29
C ASN A 197 -1.47 10.56 8.49
N THR A 198 -0.81 9.64 9.16
CA THR A 198 0.10 8.68 8.55
C THR A 198 -0.48 7.29 8.66
N PHE A 199 -0.14 6.43 7.73
CA PHE A 199 -0.48 5.03 7.80
C PHE A 199 0.69 4.17 7.34
N SER A 200 0.70 2.92 7.77
CA SER A 200 1.68 1.95 7.28
C SER A 200 1.03 0.59 7.14
N TYR A 201 1.46 -0.16 6.16
CA TYR A 201 1.13 -1.57 6.07
C TYR A 201 2.31 -2.38 5.53
N SER A 202 2.26 -3.69 5.79
CA SER A 202 3.12 -4.67 5.16
C SER A 202 2.27 -5.57 4.29
N ALA A 203 2.80 -5.99 3.16
CA ALA A 203 2.09 -6.87 2.23
C ALA A 203 3.01 -7.96 1.68
N ILE A 204 2.40 -9.12 1.39
CA ILE A 204 3.00 -10.11 0.49
C ILE A 204 2.50 -9.77 -0.92
N THR A 205 3.42 -9.75 -1.87
CA THR A 205 3.20 -9.29 -3.23
C THR A 205 3.54 -10.40 -4.23
N PRO A 206 2.63 -11.34 -4.51
CA PRO A 206 2.76 -12.22 -5.66
C PRO A 206 2.70 -11.40 -6.95
N LYS A 207 3.51 -11.79 -7.94
CA LYS A 207 3.63 -11.06 -9.18
C LYS A 207 3.92 -11.96 -10.37
N ALA A 208 3.57 -11.45 -11.55
CA ALA A 208 3.91 -12.02 -12.85
C ALA A 208 4.27 -10.92 -13.82
N GLY A 209 5.14 -11.20 -14.76
CA GLY A 209 5.58 -10.19 -15.71
C GLY A 209 6.10 -10.78 -17.01
N LEU A 210 6.35 -9.87 -17.94
CA LEU A 210 7.05 -10.12 -19.17
C LEU A 210 8.32 -9.28 -19.17
N HIS A 211 9.40 -9.81 -19.76
CA HIS A 211 10.64 -9.08 -19.88
C HIS A 211 11.24 -9.25 -21.27
N TYR A 212 11.95 -8.20 -21.69
CA TYR A 212 12.71 -8.17 -22.93
C TYR A 212 14.12 -7.66 -22.63
N TYR A 213 15.10 -8.42 -23.07
CA TYR A 213 16.51 -8.04 -22.99
C TYR A 213 17.03 -7.58 -24.34
N TYR A 214 17.81 -6.52 -24.31
CA TYR A 214 18.70 -6.11 -25.37
C TYR A 214 20.08 -5.88 -24.79
N GLN A 215 21.01 -6.81 -25.04
CA GLN A 215 22.34 -6.81 -24.41
C GLN A 215 22.24 -6.74 -22.87
N ASN A 216 22.73 -5.66 -22.27
CA ASN A 216 22.70 -5.41 -20.83
C ASN A 216 21.44 -4.67 -20.36
N HIS A 217 20.54 -4.31 -21.25
CA HIS A 217 19.30 -3.60 -20.96
C HIS A 217 18.15 -4.58 -20.82
N GLN A 218 17.35 -4.40 -19.80
CA GLN A 218 16.11 -5.15 -19.61
C GLN A 218 14.95 -4.17 -19.48
N PHE A 219 13.90 -4.45 -20.22
CA PHE A 219 12.60 -3.80 -20.12
C PHE A 219 11.60 -4.81 -19.62
N GLY A 220 10.81 -4.43 -18.64
CA GLY A 220 9.82 -5.30 -18.02
C GLY A 220 8.44 -4.67 -17.95
N PHE A 221 7.44 -5.52 -18.01
CA PHE A 221 6.05 -5.19 -17.72
C PHE A 221 5.56 -6.16 -16.64
N GLU A 222 5.06 -5.62 -15.54
CA GLU A 222 4.78 -6.38 -14.32
C GLU A 222 3.36 -6.13 -13.83
N PHE A 223 2.71 -7.19 -13.42
CA PHE A 223 1.48 -7.16 -12.62
C PHE A 223 1.80 -7.72 -11.25
N SER A 224 1.38 -7.03 -10.20
CA SER A 224 1.49 -7.53 -8.84
C SER A 224 0.23 -7.28 -8.04
N PHE A 225 -0.05 -8.20 -7.11
CA PHE A 225 -1.19 -8.13 -6.21
C PHE A 225 -0.67 -8.05 -4.78
N ASP A 226 -0.80 -6.89 -4.16
CA ASP A 226 -0.43 -6.76 -2.77
C ASP A 226 -1.57 -7.28 -1.90
N LYS A 227 -1.22 -8.22 -1.03
CA LYS A 227 -2.09 -8.72 0.03
C LYS A 227 -1.59 -8.17 1.35
N PRO A 228 -2.22 -7.13 1.89
CA PRO A 228 -1.84 -6.59 3.19
C PRO A 228 -1.93 -7.64 4.28
N LEU A 229 -0.92 -7.70 5.15
CA LEU A 229 -0.83 -8.64 6.26
C LEU A 229 -1.42 -8.06 7.53
N ASN A 230 -1.36 -6.74 7.67
CA ASN A 230 -1.82 -6.01 8.83
C ASN A 230 -2.88 -5.00 8.42
N ALA A 231 -3.93 -4.85 9.21
CA ALA A 231 -4.77 -3.67 9.12
C ALA A 231 -3.91 -2.47 9.54
N SER A 232 -3.82 -1.45 8.70
CA SER A 232 -3.17 -0.24 9.14
C SER A 232 -4.13 0.46 10.10
N THR A 233 -3.76 0.54 11.34
CA THR A 233 -4.47 1.39 12.30
C THR A 233 -3.88 2.78 12.15
N ILE A 234 -4.72 3.73 11.83
CA ILE A 234 -4.35 5.12 11.83
C ILE A 234 -5.13 5.76 12.96
N ILE A 235 -4.42 6.50 13.77
CA ILE A 235 -4.87 7.62 14.59
C ILE A 235 -5.38 7.30 15.95
N GLU A 236 -4.54 7.70 16.78
CA GLU A 236 -4.90 8.15 18.11
C GLU A 236 -4.49 9.63 18.26
N ASP A 237 -5.18 10.56 17.66
CA ASP A 237 -5.21 11.91 18.23
C ASP A 237 -6.42 12.65 17.68
N GLY A 238 -7.36 12.89 18.57
CA GLY A 238 -8.55 13.60 18.26
C GLY A 238 -8.21 15.00 17.82
N SER A 239 -8.48 15.33 16.58
CA SER A 239 -8.60 16.72 16.19
C SER A 239 -9.82 17.29 16.91
N GLU A 240 -9.59 18.30 17.74
CA GLU A 240 -10.66 19.07 18.33
C GLU A 240 -11.42 19.79 17.21
N SER A 241 -12.61 19.32 16.87
CA SER A 241 -13.51 20.05 16.00
C SER A 241 -14.30 21.03 16.82
N THR A 242 -13.96 22.30 16.75
CA THR A 242 -14.80 23.39 17.31
C THR A 242 -15.91 23.71 16.33
N THR A 243 -17.03 23.03 16.45
CA THR A 243 -18.24 23.38 15.68
C THR A 243 -19.23 24.07 16.62
N GLY A 244 -19.37 25.39 16.46
CA GLY A 244 -20.35 26.19 17.16
C GLY A 244 -19.99 26.57 18.60
N ASN A 245 -20.82 27.40 19.24
CA ASN A 245 -20.65 27.98 20.57
C ASN A 245 -20.55 27.02 21.77
N ASN A 246 -20.54 25.70 21.51
CA ASN A 246 -20.30 24.68 22.52
C ASN A 246 -19.03 23.93 22.12
N ASN A 247 -17.91 24.19 22.78
CA ASN A 247 -16.65 23.45 22.65
C ASN A 247 -16.86 21.96 23.07
N VAL A 248 -17.41 21.17 22.21
CA VAL A 248 -17.46 19.72 22.39
C VAL A 248 -16.25 19.14 21.70
N ASN A 249 -15.22 18.82 22.47
CA ASN A 249 -14.07 18.08 21.98
C ASN A 249 -14.53 16.69 21.56
N LYS A 250 -14.64 16.45 20.28
CA LYS A 250 -14.94 15.11 19.73
C LYS A 250 -13.64 14.39 19.41
N LYS A 251 -13.45 13.22 19.97
CA LYS A 251 -12.36 12.32 19.61
C LYS A 251 -12.87 11.34 18.54
N VAL A 252 -12.25 11.34 17.36
CA VAL A 252 -12.57 10.39 16.28
C VAL A 252 -11.43 9.40 16.15
N SER A 253 -11.74 8.12 16.23
CA SER A 253 -10.81 7.04 15.92
C SER A 253 -11.12 6.49 14.54
N LEU A 254 -10.12 6.42 13.68
CA LEU A 254 -10.24 5.87 12.33
C LEU A 254 -9.38 4.60 12.20
N SER A 255 -9.99 3.52 11.77
CA SER A 255 -9.31 2.28 11.43
C SER A 255 -9.48 2.01 9.94
N THR A 256 -8.39 1.87 9.22
CA THR A 256 -8.38 1.61 7.77
C THR A 256 -7.80 0.23 7.51
N LYS A 257 -8.41 -0.52 6.61
CA LYS A 257 -7.94 -1.82 6.17
C LYS A 257 -7.98 -1.87 4.64
N PHE A 258 -6.82 -2.09 4.03
CA PHE A 258 -6.74 -2.40 2.60
C PHE A 258 -6.91 -3.90 2.40
N ASP A 259 -7.78 -4.30 1.46
CA ASP A 259 -8.08 -5.69 1.18
C ASP A 259 -7.31 -6.20 -0.03
N ARG A 260 -7.21 -5.40 -1.08
CA ARG A 260 -6.54 -5.75 -2.34
C ARG A 260 -5.94 -4.52 -2.98
N ILE A 261 -4.72 -4.66 -3.46
CA ILE A 261 -4.03 -3.64 -4.21
C ILE A 261 -3.43 -4.29 -5.45
N LEU A 262 -3.84 -3.82 -6.63
CA LEU A 262 -3.29 -4.20 -7.91
C LEU A 262 -2.27 -3.15 -8.33
N ASN A 263 -1.07 -3.59 -8.68
CA ASN A 263 -0.07 -2.73 -9.28
C ASN A 263 0.23 -3.20 -10.70
N VAL A 264 0.33 -2.25 -11.61
CA VAL A 264 0.78 -2.46 -12.98
C VAL A 264 1.99 -1.57 -13.20
N ALA A 265 3.11 -2.13 -13.58
CA ALA A 265 4.36 -1.40 -13.67
C ALA A 265 5.14 -1.68 -14.94
N LEU A 266 5.86 -0.66 -15.40
CA LEU A 266 6.93 -0.76 -16.36
C LEU A 266 8.25 -0.60 -15.63
N ASN A 267 9.20 -1.47 -15.89
CA ASN A 267 10.53 -1.37 -15.34
C ASN A 267 11.60 -1.37 -16.41
N TYR A 268 12.68 -0.69 -16.09
CA TYR A 268 13.91 -0.71 -16.86
C TYR A 268 15.06 -0.98 -15.92
N THR A 269 15.89 -1.96 -16.27
CA THR A 269 17.12 -2.25 -15.54
C THR A 269 18.30 -2.34 -16.47
N TYR A 270 19.46 -1.94 -15.96
CA TYR A 270 20.76 -2.14 -16.60
C TYR A 270 21.57 -3.12 -15.76
N LYS A 271 22.19 -4.07 -16.44
CA LYS A 271 23.05 -5.08 -15.83
C LYS A 271 24.52 -4.71 -16.03
N PHE A 272 25.26 -4.76 -14.95
CA PHE A 272 26.71 -4.52 -14.91
C PHE A 272 27.50 -5.81 -15.07
#